data_fa477ce38b6def5e19b6f774dffd2f8f
#
_entry.id   fa477ce38b6def5e19b6f774dffd2f8f
#
_cell.length_a   1.000
_cell.length_b   1.000
_cell.length_c   1.000
_cell.angle_alpha   90.00
_cell.angle_beta   90.00
_cell.angle_gamma   90.00
#
_symmetry.space_group_name_H-M   'P 1'
#
loop_
_entity.id
_entity.type
_entity.pdbx_description
1 polymer ?
#
loop_
_entity_poly.entity_id
_entity_poly.type
_entity_poly.pdbx_seq_one_letter_code
_entity_poly.pdbx_strand_id
1 'polypeptide(L)'
;MGWYTWANHWARVLYHSRQIGEARQADLLVVELFGFLHDSCRENDGKDPKHGVRAAELAKELNTQFFELKPKQLDTLCFAITHHSGGDVSLDATIQTCWDGDRLDLGRVGITPSPQYLSKEAHPHIETALAMSIRGH
;
A
#
# COMPACT_ATOMS: atom_id res chain seq x y z
N MET A 1 4.70 -13.70 -13.08
CA MET A 1 5.44 -12.67 -12.31
C MET A 1 6.32 -13.34 -11.28
N GLY A 2 7.58 -12.99 -11.23
CA GLY A 2 8.52 -13.58 -10.31
C GLY A 2 8.56 -12.86 -8.96
N TRP A 3 9.17 -13.51 -7.97
CA TRP A 3 9.40 -12.95 -6.65
C TRP A 3 10.11 -11.58 -6.71
N TYR A 4 11.07 -11.43 -7.62
CA TYR A 4 11.84 -10.20 -7.78
C TYR A 4 10.96 -8.98 -8.08
N THR A 5 9.95 -9.14 -8.95
CA THR A 5 9.02 -8.07 -9.30
C THR A 5 8.19 -7.63 -8.09
N TRP A 6 7.78 -8.58 -7.25
CA TRP A 6 7.03 -8.28 -6.03
C TRP A 6 7.87 -7.49 -5.03
N ALA A 7 9.14 -7.88 -4.85
CA ALA A 7 10.05 -7.18 -3.95
C ALA A 7 10.26 -5.73 -4.39
N ASN A 8 10.39 -5.48 -5.69
CA ASN A 8 10.53 -4.12 -6.23
C ASN A 8 9.28 -3.28 -6.00
N HIS A 9 8.10 -3.87 -6.17
CA HIS A 9 6.84 -3.19 -5.88
C HIS A 9 6.79 -2.78 -4.41
N TRP A 10 7.08 -3.68 -3.50
CA TRP A 10 7.09 -3.37 -2.07
C TRP A 10 8.04 -2.21 -1.74
N ALA A 11 9.24 -2.24 -2.30
CA ALA A 11 10.24 -1.21 -2.04
C ALA A 11 9.75 0.16 -2.51
N ARG A 12 9.12 0.25 -3.67
CA ARG A 12 8.60 1.50 -4.19
C ARG A 12 7.40 1.99 -3.38
N VAL A 13 6.50 1.08 -2.99
CA VAL A 13 5.36 1.44 -2.12
C VAL A 13 5.87 2.02 -0.80
N LEU A 14 6.83 1.38 -0.16
CA LEU A 14 7.42 1.87 1.08
C LEU A 14 8.06 3.24 0.90
N TYR A 15 8.82 3.43 -0.17
CA TYR A 15 9.48 4.69 -0.46
C TYR A 15 8.47 5.85 -0.55
N HIS A 16 7.42 5.68 -1.37
CA HIS A 16 6.42 6.74 -1.55
C HIS A 16 5.59 6.96 -0.29
N SER A 17 5.17 5.88 0.35
CA SER A 17 4.34 5.94 1.54
C SER A 17 5.02 6.66 2.69
N ARG A 18 6.32 6.44 2.89
CA ARG A 18 7.05 7.09 3.96
C ARG A 18 7.13 8.59 3.75
N GLN A 19 7.40 9.04 2.52
CA GLN A 19 7.47 10.47 2.22
C GLN A 19 6.13 11.15 2.44
N ILE A 20 5.06 10.56 1.93
CA ILE A 20 3.71 11.11 2.08
C ILE A 20 3.28 11.05 3.56
N GLY A 21 3.56 9.93 4.22
CA GLY A 21 3.20 9.72 5.61
C GLY A 21 3.86 10.71 6.56
N GLU A 22 5.12 11.05 6.32
CA GLU A 22 5.81 12.08 7.11
C GLU A 22 5.13 13.43 6.93
N ALA A 23 4.77 13.80 5.70
CA ALA A 23 4.10 15.06 5.42
C ALA A 23 2.70 15.14 6.04
N ARG A 24 2.01 14.01 6.15
CA ARG A 24 0.63 13.95 6.66
C ARG A 24 0.55 13.54 8.13
N GLN A 25 1.67 13.25 8.75
CA GLN A 25 1.72 12.75 10.14
C GLN A 25 0.94 11.44 10.32
N ALA A 26 1.06 10.55 9.33
CA ALA A 26 0.47 9.22 9.39
C ALA A 26 1.24 8.32 10.37
N ASP A 27 0.60 7.24 10.81
CA ASP A 27 1.25 6.22 11.64
C ASP A 27 2.20 5.40 10.75
N LEU A 28 3.49 5.71 10.80
CA LEU A 28 4.47 5.10 9.91
C LEU A 28 4.65 3.60 10.14
N LEU A 29 4.43 3.11 11.35
CA LEU A 29 4.50 1.66 11.61
C LEU A 29 3.40 0.92 10.83
N VAL A 30 2.17 1.44 10.88
CA VAL A 30 1.04 0.88 10.13
C VAL A 30 1.32 0.97 8.63
N VAL A 31 1.83 2.11 8.16
CA VAL A 31 2.14 2.34 6.74
C VAL A 31 3.19 1.33 6.25
N GLU A 32 4.25 1.10 7.02
CA GLU A 32 5.29 0.14 6.66
C GLU A 32 4.76 -1.29 6.63
N LEU A 33 3.97 -1.69 7.63
CA LEU A 33 3.37 -3.02 7.65
C LEU A 33 2.40 -3.22 6.51
N PHE A 34 1.64 -2.20 6.14
CA PHE A 34 0.79 -2.24 4.95
C PHE A 34 1.62 -2.54 3.70
N GLY A 35 2.74 -1.85 3.54
CA GLY A 35 3.62 -2.05 2.39
C GLY A 35 4.06 -3.49 2.21
N PHE A 36 4.42 -4.16 3.32
CA PHE A 36 4.83 -5.56 3.28
C PHE A 36 3.68 -6.54 3.10
N LEU A 37 2.51 -6.24 3.65
CA LEU A 37 1.44 -7.24 3.80
C LEU A 37 0.33 -7.16 2.77
N HIS A 38 0.07 -5.99 2.16
CA HIS A 38 -1.16 -5.79 1.39
C HIS A 38 -1.35 -6.77 0.23
N ASP A 39 -0.27 -7.17 -0.44
CA ASP A 39 -0.31 -8.13 -1.55
C ASP A 39 0.28 -9.50 -1.19
N SER A 40 0.59 -9.74 0.08
CA SER A 40 1.29 -10.97 0.51
C SER A 40 0.49 -12.25 0.25
N CYS A 41 -0.84 -12.16 0.20
CA CYS A 41 -1.72 -13.31 0.00
C CYS A 41 -2.34 -13.34 -1.40
N ARG A 42 -1.76 -12.63 -2.36
CA ARG A 42 -2.23 -12.65 -3.73
C ARG A 42 -1.91 -14.01 -4.36
N GLU A 43 -2.91 -14.62 -4.98
CA GLU A 43 -2.77 -15.95 -5.57
C GLU A 43 -2.47 -15.91 -7.06
N ASN A 44 -2.69 -14.75 -7.72
CA ASN A 44 -2.36 -14.59 -9.14
C ASN A 44 -2.14 -13.12 -9.46
N ASP A 45 -1.60 -12.83 -10.65
CA ASP A 45 -1.28 -11.47 -11.07
C ASP A 45 -2.48 -10.69 -11.62
N GLY A 46 -3.57 -11.39 -11.91
CA GLY A 46 -4.78 -10.79 -12.43
C GLY A 46 -5.79 -10.47 -11.33
N LYS A 47 -7.06 -10.73 -11.62
CA LYS A 47 -8.13 -10.53 -10.65
C LYS A 47 -8.00 -11.50 -9.48
N ASP A 48 -7.97 -10.94 -8.29
CA ASP A 48 -7.95 -11.71 -7.06
C ASP A 48 -8.72 -10.89 -6.00
N PRO A 49 -10.06 -10.91 -6.05
CA PRO A 49 -10.88 -10.01 -5.25
C PRO A 49 -10.75 -10.23 -3.74
N LYS A 50 -10.28 -11.39 -3.32
CA LYS A 50 -10.16 -11.69 -1.88
C LYS A 50 -8.73 -11.59 -1.34
N HIS A 51 -7.77 -11.15 -2.14
CA HIS A 51 -6.38 -11.09 -1.66
C HIS A 51 -6.23 -10.11 -0.48
N GLY A 52 -6.98 -9.01 -0.47
CA GLY A 52 -6.96 -8.06 0.64
C GLY A 52 -7.52 -8.67 1.92
N VAL A 53 -8.63 -9.39 1.82
CA VAL A 53 -9.23 -10.05 2.99
C VAL A 53 -8.26 -11.09 3.57
N ARG A 54 -7.65 -11.90 2.71
CA ARG A 54 -6.67 -12.90 3.16
C ARG A 54 -5.46 -12.26 3.81
N ALA A 55 -4.94 -11.15 3.26
CA ALA A 55 -3.81 -10.45 3.84
C ALA A 55 -4.16 -9.81 5.20
N ALA A 56 -5.37 -9.30 5.36
CA ALA A 56 -5.83 -8.76 6.64
C ALA A 56 -5.91 -9.86 7.70
N GLU A 57 -6.39 -11.05 7.35
CA GLU A 57 -6.40 -12.18 8.28
C GLU A 57 -4.98 -12.58 8.67
N LEU A 58 -4.06 -12.59 7.71
CA LEU A 58 -2.65 -12.87 8.00
C LEU A 58 -2.07 -11.83 8.96
N ALA A 59 -2.38 -10.56 8.78
CA ALA A 59 -1.91 -9.50 9.67
C ALA A 59 -2.35 -9.75 11.12
N LYS A 60 -3.59 -10.19 11.31
CA LYS A 60 -4.09 -10.52 12.65
C LYS A 60 -3.34 -11.70 13.26
N GLU A 61 -3.03 -12.71 12.46
CA GLU A 61 -2.29 -13.88 12.94
C GLU A 61 -0.85 -13.52 13.32
N LEU A 62 -0.22 -12.62 12.57
CA LEU A 62 1.17 -12.22 12.81
C LEU A 62 1.31 -11.23 13.97
N ASN A 63 0.24 -10.53 14.31
CA ASN A 63 0.27 -9.59 15.42
C ASN A 63 0.59 -10.32 16.73
N THR A 64 1.45 -9.72 17.54
CA THR A 64 2.04 -10.29 18.77
C THR A 64 3.12 -11.34 18.56
N GLN A 65 3.21 -11.97 17.39
CA GLN A 65 4.29 -12.92 17.09
C GLN A 65 5.50 -12.24 16.44
N PHE A 66 5.26 -11.36 15.48
CA PHE A 66 6.31 -10.71 14.69
C PHE A 66 6.29 -9.20 14.82
N PHE A 67 5.18 -8.63 15.25
CA PHE A 67 5.05 -7.21 15.58
C PHE A 67 3.97 -7.10 16.65
N GLU A 68 3.87 -5.92 17.24
CA GLU A 68 2.90 -5.70 18.31
C GLU A 68 2.22 -4.35 18.11
N LEU A 69 1.01 -4.38 17.59
CA LEU A 69 0.19 -3.20 17.37
C LEU A 69 -0.85 -3.07 18.46
N LYS A 70 -1.16 -1.83 18.80
CA LYS A 70 -2.33 -1.54 19.64
C LYS A 70 -3.58 -1.92 18.84
N PRO A 71 -4.70 -2.25 19.53
CA PRO A 71 -5.93 -2.67 18.84
C PRO A 71 -6.38 -1.71 17.74
N LYS A 72 -6.32 -0.41 17.97
CA LYS A 72 -6.70 0.59 16.97
C LYS A 72 -5.78 0.59 15.77
N GLN A 73 -4.48 0.40 15.98
CA GLN A 73 -3.50 0.30 14.89
C GLN A 73 -3.77 -0.94 14.03
N LEU A 74 -4.08 -2.06 14.67
CA LEU A 74 -4.40 -3.29 13.95
C LEU A 74 -5.68 -3.12 13.12
N ASP A 75 -6.71 -2.49 13.69
CA ASP A 75 -7.95 -2.20 12.95
C ASP A 75 -7.68 -1.33 11.73
N THR A 76 -6.88 -0.29 11.88
CA THR A 76 -6.50 0.61 10.79
C THR A 76 -5.75 -0.14 9.70
N LEU A 77 -4.77 -0.95 10.08
CA LEU A 77 -4.00 -1.77 9.14
C LEU A 77 -4.90 -2.73 8.38
N CYS A 78 -5.75 -3.46 9.06
CA CYS A 78 -6.65 -4.42 8.43
C CYS A 78 -7.64 -3.76 7.49
N PHE A 79 -8.18 -2.60 7.87
CA PHE A 79 -9.07 -1.84 7.01
C PHE A 79 -8.35 -1.40 5.73
N ALA A 80 -7.16 -0.83 5.86
CA ALA A 80 -6.38 -0.38 4.72
C ALA A 80 -6.07 -1.55 3.77
N ILE A 81 -5.65 -2.68 4.31
CA ILE A 81 -5.33 -3.88 3.51
C ILE A 81 -6.58 -4.41 2.81
N THR A 82 -7.69 -4.55 3.54
CA THR A 82 -8.92 -5.14 3.00
C THR A 82 -9.44 -4.36 1.79
N HIS A 83 -9.37 -3.04 1.86
CA HIS A 83 -10.00 -2.16 0.86
C HIS A 83 -9.03 -1.50 -0.13
N HIS A 84 -7.75 -1.91 -0.14
CA HIS A 84 -6.74 -1.19 -0.94
C HIS A 84 -6.99 -1.20 -2.45
N SER A 85 -7.63 -2.22 -2.98
CA SER A 85 -7.90 -2.31 -4.42
C SER A 85 -9.29 -1.82 -4.83
N GLY A 86 -10.05 -1.23 -3.90
CA GLY A 86 -11.43 -0.85 -4.16
C GLY A 86 -11.66 0.51 -4.80
N GLY A 87 -10.63 1.33 -4.94
CA GLY A 87 -10.78 2.65 -5.54
C GLY A 87 -11.36 3.72 -4.62
N ASP A 88 -11.48 3.44 -3.33
CA ASP A 88 -11.99 4.39 -2.36
C ASP A 88 -10.92 5.41 -1.96
N VAL A 89 -11.37 6.50 -1.35
CA VAL A 89 -10.50 7.48 -0.69
C VAL A 89 -10.92 7.56 0.77
N SER A 90 -10.00 7.98 1.64
CA SER A 90 -10.26 8.06 3.08
C SER A 90 -9.81 9.41 3.63
N LEU A 91 -10.55 9.91 4.61
CA LEU A 91 -10.17 11.09 5.37
C LEU A 91 -9.13 10.76 6.45
N ASP A 92 -8.95 9.49 6.78
CA ASP A 92 -7.92 9.06 7.72
C ASP A 92 -6.54 9.15 7.04
N ALA A 93 -5.63 9.91 7.64
CA ALA A 93 -4.32 10.16 7.06
C ALA A 93 -3.51 8.89 6.86
N THR A 94 -3.55 7.96 7.81
CA THR A 94 -2.80 6.71 7.75
C THR A 94 -3.35 5.79 6.65
N ILE A 95 -4.67 5.62 6.60
CA ILE A 95 -5.32 4.77 5.59
C ILE A 95 -5.05 5.33 4.19
N GLN A 96 -5.27 6.62 3.99
CA GLN A 96 -5.07 7.23 2.68
C GLN A 96 -3.60 7.16 2.25
N THR A 97 -2.66 7.35 3.18
CA THR A 97 -1.22 7.22 2.89
C THR A 97 -0.87 5.81 2.40
N CYS A 98 -1.44 4.79 3.03
CA CYS A 98 -1.25 3.41 2.57
C CYS A 98 -1.71 3.25 1.11
N TRP A 99 -2.90 3.75 0.81
CA TRP A 99 -3.46 3.66 -0.53
C TRP A 99 -2.70 4.50 -1.54
N ASP A 100 -2.24 5.70 -1.14
CA ASP A 100 -1.42 6.55 -2.00
C ASP A 100 -0.15 5.83 -2.45
N GLY A 101 0.56 5.23 -1.52
CA GLY A 101 1.81 4.52 -1.83
C GLY A 101 1.59 3.38 -2.83
N ASP A 102 0.55 2.61 -2.63
CA ASP A 102 0.22 1.51 -3.54
C ASP A 102 -0.20 2.02 -4.92
N ARG A 103 -1.08 3.02 -4.95
CA ARG A 103 -1.60 3.58 -6.20
C ARG A 103 -0.54 4.31 -7.02
N LEU A 104 0.44 4.91 -6.37
CA LEU A 104 1.54 5.56 -7.09
C LEU A 104 2.37 4.56 -7.89
N ASP A 105 2.34 3.28 -7.56
CA ASP A 105 3.09 2.25 -8.30
C ASP A 105 2.28 1.56 -9.41
N LEU A 106 1.14 2.12 -9.80
CA LEU A 106 0.31 1.56 -10.88
C LEU A 106 1.00 1.55 -12.24
N GLY A 107 2.07 2.34 -12.42
CA GLY A 107 2.87 2.31 -13.64
C GLY A 107 3.48 0.96 -13.94
N ARG A 108 3.66 0.10 -12.91
CA ARG A 108 4.19 -1.26 -13.11
C ARG A 108 3.27 -2.12 -13.97
N VAL A 109 1.97 -1.79 -14.00
CA VAL A 109 0.98 -2.48 -14.83
C VAL A 109 0.45 -1.58 -15.95
N GLY A 110 1.18 -0.53 -16.29
CA GLY A 110 0.85 0.32 -17.42
C GLY A 110 -0.23 1.37 -17.16
N ILE A 111 -0.54 1.66 -15.91
CA ILE A 111 -1.59 2.62 -15.53
C ILE A 111 -0.95 3.87 -14.94
N THR A 112 -1.31 5.04 -15.47
CA THR A 112 -0.92 6.31 -14.85
C THR A 112 -1.80 6.57 -13.64
N PRO A 113 -1.22 6.81 -12.44
CA PRO A 113 -2.03 7.09 -11.26
C PRO A 113 -2.94 8.29 -11.46
N SER A 114 -4.20 8.14 -11.07
CA SER A 114 -5.20 9.20 -11.25
C SER A 114 -5.27 10.07 -9.98
N PRO A 115 -5.08 11.40 -10.11
CA PRO A 115 -5.08 12.29 -8.94
C PRO A 115 -6.32 12.20 -8.06
N GLN A 116 -7.48 11.86 -8.64
CA GLN A 116 -8.74 11.80 -7.88
C GLN A 116 -8.75 10.71 -6.81
N TYR A 117 -7.90 9.70 -6.93
CA TYR A 117 -7.80 8.62 -5.95
C TYR A 117 -6.66 8.82 -4.96
N LEU A 118 -5.93 9.91 -5.07
CA LEU A 118 -4.75 10.21 -4.27
C LEU A 118 -4.99 11.41 -3.37
N SER A 119 -4.27 11.45 -2.25
CA SER A 119 -4.24 12.65 -1.43
C SER A 119 -3.54 13.77 -2.20
N LYS A 120 -3.81 15.00 -1.80
CA LYS A 120 -3.16 16.18 -2.34
C LYS A 120 -1.63 16.10 -2.21
N GLU A 121 -1.16 15.56 -1.10
CA GLU A 121 0.27 15.40 -0.83
C GLU A 121 0.95 14.40 -1.77
N ALA A 122 0.19 13.48 -2.34
CA ALA A 122 0.71 12.49 -3.27
C ALA A 122 0.83 13.01 -4.70
N HIS A 123 0.07 14.05 -5.07
CA HIS A 123 0.06 14.56 -6.45
C HIS A 123 1.46 14.91 -6.98
N PRO A 124 2.34 15.59 -6.23
CA PRO A 124 3.67 15.92 -6.73
C PRO A 124 4.56 14.70 -7.02
N HIS A 125 4.20 13.54 -6.50
CA HIS A 125 5.00 12.31 -6.66
C HIS A 125 4.63 11.48 -7.89
N ILE A 126 3.56 11.83 -8.61
CA ILE A 126 3.03 10.99 -9.70
C ILE A 126 4.08 10.76 -10.81
N GLU A 127 4.72 11.81 -11.31
CA GLU A 127 5.71 11.68 -12.39
C GLU A 127 6.92 10.85 -11.97
N THR A 128 7.46 11.12 -10.79
CA THR A 128 8.61 10.38 -10.26
C THR A 128 8.24 8.92 -10.04
N ALA A 129 7.08 8.66 -9.46
CA ALA A 129 6.61 7.30 -9.22
C ALA A 129 6.43 6.53 -10.52
N LEU A 130 5.87 7.17 -11.54
CA LEU A 130 5.68 6.55 -12.84
C LEU A 130 7.01 6.17 -13.47
N ALA A 131 8.00 7.09 -13.44
CA ALA A 131 9.34 6.83 -13.96
C ALA A 131 10.01 5.68 -13.21
N MET A 132 9.89 5.63 -11.88
CA MET A 132 10.50 4.58 -11.06
C MET A 132 9.88 3.22 -11.36
N SER A 133 8.56 3.14 -11.51
CA SER A 133 7.88 1.88 -11.78
C SER A 133 8.21 1.31 -13.14
N ILE A 134 8.41 2.16 -14.14
CA ILE A 134 8.79 1.74 -15.50
C ILE A 134 10.23 1.23 -15.50
N ARG A 135 11.17 1.95 -14.87
CA ARG A 135 12.57 1.55 -14.79
C ARG A 135 12.80 0.31 -13.93
N GLY A 136 11.95 0.09 -12.95
CA GLY A 136 12.03 -1.03 -12.03
C GLY A 136 11.67 -2.37 -12.64
N HIS A 137 11.16 -2.38 -13.86
CA HIS A 137 10.86 -3.59 -14.59
C HIS A 137 12.06 -3.99 -15.46
#